data_c9a4adf24e1f027262a37fab87bf9f66
#
_entry.id   c9a4adf24e1f027262a37fab87bf9f66
#
_cell.length_a   1.000
_cell.length_b   1.000
_cell.length_c   1.000
_cell.angle_alpha   90.00
_cell.angle_beta   90.00
_cell.angle_gamma   90.00
#
_symmetry.space_group_name_H-M   'P 1'
#
loop_
_entity.id
_entity.type
_entity.pdbx_description
1 polymer ?
#
loop_
_entity_poly.entity_id
_entity_poly.type
_entity_poly.pdbx_seq_one_letter_code
_entity_poly.pdbx_strand_id
1 'polypeptide(L)'
;MEISLSWLIVGFLGQLFFSARFIVQWIYSEINKKSIIPLAFWFFSILGGVTLLAYAVHRKDPVFILGQSAGLLIYARNLYFINKQNKLKISFAALQRGFRDIFKKFKKLFS
;
A
#
# COMPACT_ATOMS: atom_id res chain seq x y z
N MET A 1 24.11 -15.37 10.92
CA MET A 1 22.91 -16.04 10.40
C MET A 1 22.70 -15.64 8.96
N GLU A 2 22.86 -16.59 8.06
CA GLU A 2 22.72 -16.31 6.64
C GLU A 2 21.26 -16.38 6.23
N ILE A 3 20.79 -15.32 5.56
CA ILE A 3 19.45 -15.28 5.00
C ILE A 3 19.56 -15.84 3.58
N SER A 4 18.67 -16.76 3.20
CA SER A 4 18.64 -17.25 1.84
C SER A 4 18.28 -16.09 0.89
N LEU A 5 18.81 -16.13 -0.33
CA LEU A 5 18.53 -15.09 -1.33
C LEU A 5 17.04 -14.98 -1.61
N SER A 6 16.33 -16.12 -1.62
CA SER A 6 14.89 -16.14 -1.84
C SER A 6 14.14 -15.31 -0.81
N TRP A 7 14.45 -15.48 0.48
CA TRP A 7 13.81 -14.74 1.55
C TRP A 7 14.21 -13.28 1.56
N LEU A 8 15.43 -12.97 1.17
CA LEU A 8 15.87 -11.59 1.04
C LEU A 8 15.06 -10.87 -0.04
N ILE A 9 14.80 -11.55 -1.16
CA ILE A 9 13.96 -11.00 -2.23
C ILE A 9 12.54 -10.76 -1.73
N VAL A 10 11.98 -11.71 -0.96
CA VAL A 10 10.63 -11.55 -0.36
C VAL A 10 10.59 -10.30 0.52
N GLY A 11 11.61 -10.10 1.36
CA GLY A 11 11.67 -8.92 2.22
C GLY A 11 11.73 -7.62 1.43
N PHE A 12 12.54 -7.57 0.38
CA PHE A 12 12.63 -6.38 -0.47
C PHE A 12 11.34 -6.13 -1.25
N LEU A 13 10.67 -7.18 -1.73
CA LEU A 13 9.37 -7.04 -2.38
C LEU A 13 8.34 -6.45 -1.43
N GLY A 14 8.31 -6.94 -0.19
CA GLY A 14 7.42 -6.40 0.83
C GLY A 14 7.69 -4.93 1.10
N GLN A 15 8.96 -4.54 1.20
CA GLN A 15 9.35 -3.15 1.39
C GLN A 15 8.94 -2.29 0.19
N LEU A 16 9.07 -2.82 -1.02
CA LEU A 16 8.66 -2.11 -2.23
C LEU A 16 7.16 -1.81 -2.21
N PHE A 17 6.34 -2.83 -1.93
CA PHE A 17 4.89 -2.64 -1.83
C PHE A 17 4.53 -1.67 -0.71
N PHE A 18 5.17 -1.84 0.44
CA PHE A 18 4.90 -1.02 1.60
C PHE A 18 5.26 0.45 1.35
N SER A 19 6.37 0.69 0.68
CA SER A 19 6.83 2.04 0.33
C SER A 19 5.98 2.64 -0.78
N ALA A 20 5.52 1.82 -1.73
CA ALA A 20 4.69 2.28 -2.83
C ALA A 20 3.41 2.97 -2.34
N ARG A 21 2.88 2.55 -1.19
CA ARG A 21 1.68 3.18 -0.61
C ARG A 21 1.87 4.67 -0.36
N PHE A 22 3.04 5.05 0.12
CA PHE A 22 3.37 6.46 0.39
C PHE A 22 3.58 7.24 -0.90
N ILE A 23 4.19 6.62 -1.89
CA ILE A 23 4.41 7.25 -3.20
C ILE A 23 3.07 7.55 -3.87
N VAL A 24 2.15 6.59 -3.84
CA VAL A 24 0.80 6.75 -4.39
C VAL A 24 0.06 7.87 -3.66
N GLN A 25 0.10 7.87 -2.32
CA GLN A 25 -0.53 8.91 -1.51
C GLN A 25 0.04 10.29 -1.85
N TRP A 26 1.35 10.38 -1.97
CA TRP A 26 2.02 11.65 -2.26
C TRP A 26 1.60 12.20 -3.63
N ILE A 27 1.58 11.34 -4.65
CA ILE A 27 1.18 11.75 -6.00
C ILE A 27 -0.26 12.26 -6.01
N TYR A 28 -1.19 11.51 -5.37
CA TYR A 28 -2.59 11.92 -5.29
C TYR A 28 -2.74 13.26 -4.57
N SER A 29 -2.00 13.44 -3.48
CA SER A 29 -2.06 14.68 -2.70
C SER A 29 -1.51 15.86 -3.50
N GLU A 30 -0.43 15.68 -4.25
CA GLU A 30 0.15 16.73 -5.08
C GLU A 30 -0.79 17.16 -6.20
N ILE A 31 -1.43 16.18 -6.86
CA ILE A 31 -2.32 16.47 -7.98
C ILE A 31 -3.55 17.23 -7.50
N ASN A 32 -4.10 16.87 -6.35
CA ASN A 32 -5.33 17.45 -5.82
C ASN A 32 -5.09 18.64 -4.89
N LYS A 33 -3.83 18.99 -4.60
CA LYS A 33 -3.45 20.10 -3.74
C LYS A 33 -4.03 20.01 -2.34
N LYS A 34 -4.26 18.79 -1.84
CA LYS A 34 -4.71 18.51 -0.48
C LYS A 34 -4.30 17.12 -0.09
N SER A 35 -4.20 16.85 1.21
CA SER A 35 -3.81 15.54 1.73
C SER A 35 -4.92 14.52 1.45
N ILE A 36 -4.59 13.48 0.68
CA ILE A 36 -5.54 12.43 0.32
C ILE A 36 -4.88 11.07 0.57
N ILE A 37 -5.64 10.16 1.18
CA ILE A 37 -5.25 8.76 1.33
C ILE A 37 -6.12 7.94 0.37
N PRO A 38 -5.59 7.55 -0.81
CA PRO A 38 -6.38 6.79 -1.77
C PRO A 38 -6.59 5.35 -1.33
N LEU A 39 -7.58 4.68 -1.92
CA LEU A 39 -7.87 3.28 -1.62
C LEU A 39 -6.67 2.39 -1.89
N ALA A 40 -5.87 2.69 -2.91
CA ALA A 40 -4.67 1.94 -3.24
C ALA A 40 -3.67 1.89 -2.07
N PHE A 41 -3.62 2.94 -1.23
CA PHE A 41 -2.78 2.98 -0.04
C PHE A 41 -3.05 1.77 0.86
N TRP A 42 -4.32 1.45 1.07
CA TRP A 42 -4.71 0.33 1.94
C TRP A 42 -4.37 -1.02 1.32
N PHE A 43 -4.55 -1.17 0.02
CA PHE A 43 -4.20 -2.41 -0.67
C PHE A 43 -2.69 -2.64 -0.65
N PHE A 44 -1.89 -1.63 -0.93
CA PHE A 44 -0.43 -1.75 -0.84
C PHE A 44 0.02 -2.00 0.59
N SER A 45 -0.67 -1.42 1.58
CA SER A 45 -0.38 -1.68 2.98
C SER A 45 -0.59 -3.14 3.35
N ILE A 46 -1.68 -3.74 2.88
CA ILE A 46 -1.96 -5.15 3.16
C ILE A 46 -0.97 -6.05 2.44
N LEU A 47 -0.73 -5.82 1.16
CA LEU A 47 0.22 -6.62 0.38
C LEU A 47 1.62 -6.57 0.98
N GLY A 48 2.10 -5.37 1.26
CA GLY A 48 3.41 -5.19 1.86
C GLY A 48 3.46 -5.76 3.27
N GLY A 49 2.41 -5.52 4.06
CA GLY A 49 2.34 -6.02 5.43
C GLY A 49 2.35 -7.53 5.52
N VAL A 50 1.58 -8.22 4.69
CA VAL A 50 1.57 -9.68 4.65
C VAL A 50 2.94 -10.21 4.23
N THR A 51 3.53 -9.63 3.19
CA THR A 51 4.84 -10.05 2.69
C THR A 51 5.93 -9.83 3.74
N LEU A 52 5.93 -8.66 4.39
CA LEU A 52 6.89 -8.35 5.45
C LEU A 52 6.66 -9.20 6.69
N LEU A 53 5.41 -9.53 7.01
CA LEU A 53 5.10 -10.42 8.13
C LEU A 53 5.67 -11.82 7.87
N ALA A 54 5.51 -12.35 6.66
CA ALA A 54 6.09 -13.65 6.29
C ALA A 54 7.61 -13.62 6.45
N TYR A 55 8.24 -12.53 5.98
CA TYR A 55 9.68 -12.35 6.14
C TYR A 55 10.09 -12.30 7.62
N ALA A 56 9.34 -11.54 8.43
CA ALA A 56 9.61 -11.39 9.86
C ALA A 56 9.48 -12.71 10.61
N VAL A 57 8.46 -13.50 10.28
CA VAL A 57 8.26 -14.84 10.89
C VAL A 57 9.42 -15.75 10.53
N HIS A 58 9.86 -15.73 9.27
CA HIS A 58 11.02 -16.53 8.85
C HIS A 58 12.29 -16.13 9.62
N ARG A 59 12.47 -14.85 9.85
CA ARG A 59 13.62 -14.33 10.60
C ARG A 59 13.49 -14.47 12.11
N LYS A 60 12.30 -14.82 12.60
CA LYS A 60 12.00 -14.94 14.04
C LYS A 60 12.25 -13.63 14.79
N ASP A 61 11.86 -12.52 14.18
CA ASP A 61 12.01 -11.19 14.77
C ASP A 61 10.71 -10.78 15.48
N PRO A 62 10.65 -10.85 16.82
CA PRO A 62 9.39 -10.58 17.52
C PRO A 62 8.93 -9.13 17.40
N VAL A 63 9.84 -8.19 17.31
CA VAL A 63 9.50 -6.77 17.17
C VAL A 63 8.81 -6.53 15.83
N PHE A 64 9.38 -7.07 14.77
CA PHE A 64 8.86 -6.91 13.41
C PHE A 64 7.53 -7.67 13.26
N ILE A 65 7.42 -8.86 13.82
CA ILE A 65 6.19 -9.67 13.79
C ILE A 65 5.05 -8.89 14.46
N LEU A 66 5.30 -8.36 15.63
CA LEU A 66 4.28 -7.60 16.38
C LEU A 66 3.84 -6.36 15.61
N GLY A 67 4.79 -5.62 15.07
CA GLY A 67 4.49 -4.40 14.32
C GLY A 67 3.66 -4.65 13.07
N GLN A 68 4.03 -5.65 12.29
CA GLN A 68 3.30 -5.98 11.05
C GLN A 68 1.92 -6.56 11.35
N SER A 69 1.80 -7.40 12.38
CA SER A 69 0.51 -7.97 12.78
C SER A 69 -0.46 -6.88 13.22
N ALA A 70 -0.01 -5.96 14.06
CA ALA A 70 -0.83 -4.83 14.51
C ALA A 70 -1.24 -3.96 13.33
N GLY A 71 -0.31 -3.68 12.42
CA GLY A 71 -0.59 -2.90 11.22
C GLY A 71 -1.67 -3.54 10.35
N LEU A 72 -1.56 -4.85 10.12
CA LEU A 72 -2.54 -5.58 9.32
C LEU A 72 -3.94 -5.51 9.91
N LEU A 73 -4.06 -5.60 11.23
CA LEU A 73 -5.35 -5.47 11.91
C LEU A 73 -5.95 -4.08 11.66
N ILE A 74 -5.12 -3.04 11.74
CA ILE A 74 -5.56 -1.67 11.49
C ILE A 74 -5.99 -1.50 10.03
N TYR A 75 -5.22 -2.02 9.08
CA TYR A 75 -5.54 -1.91 7.65
C TYR A 75 -6.85 -2.63 7.32
N ALA A 76 -7.03 -3.84 7.85
CA ALA A 76 -8.26 -4.60 7.65
C ALA A 76 -9.48 -3.87 8.22
N ARG A 77 -9.32 -3.27 9.40
CA ARG A 77 -10.40 -2.52 10.04
C ARG A 77 -10.81 -1.30 9.22
N ASN A 78 -9.83 -0.58 8.68
CA ASN A 78 -10.11 0.58 7.84
C ASN A 78 -10.85 0.17 6.57
N LEU A 79 -10.43 -0.91 5.93
CA LEU A 79 -11.11 -1.41 4.74
C LEU A 79 -12.53 -1.88 5.05
N TYR A 80 -12.72 -2.50 6.21
CA TYR A 80 -14.06 -2.90 6.68
C TYR A 80 -14.99 -1.70 6.76
N PHE A 81 -14.54 -0.60 7.38
CA PHE A 81 -15.36 0.61 7.50
C PHE A 81 -15.65 1.23 6.13
N ILE A 82 -14.70 1.25 5.24
CA ILE A 82 -14.90 1.76 3.88
C ILE A 82 -15.96 0.93 3.16
N ASN A 83 -15.89 -0.39 3.26
CA ASN A 83 -16.85 -1.28 2.63
C ASN A 83 -18.25 -1.12 3.23
N LYS A 84 -18.35 -1.01 4.57
CA LYS A 84 -19.62 -0.87 5.27
C LYS A 84 -20.37 0.39 4.85
N GLN A 85 -19.65 1.46 4.53
CA GLN A 85 -20.24 2.73 4.09
C GLN A 85 -20.51 2.76 2.57
N ASN A 86 -20.34 1.64 1.88
CA ASN A 86 -20.45 1.52 0.42
C ASN A 86 -19.47 2.45 -0.32
N LYS A 87 -18.46 2.93 0.37
CA LYS A 87 -17.45 3.79 -0.23
C LYS A 87 -16.44 3.01 -1.08
N LEU A 88 -16.39 1.69 -0.91
CA LEU A 88 -15.44 0.86 -1.66
C LEU A 88 -15.68 0.94 -3.16
N LYS A 89 -16.95 0.79 -3.60
CA LYS A 89 -17.30 0.88 -5.01
C LYS A 89 -17.02 2.29 -5.57
N ILE A 90 -17.38 3.30 -4.80
CA ILE A 90 -17.15 4.70 -5.18
C ILE A 90 -15.64 4.97 -5.26
N SER A 91 -14.88 4.43 -4.30
CA SER A 91 -13.42 4.60 -4.26
C SER A 91 -12.73 3.91 -5.44
N PHE A 92 -13.21 2.74 -5.85
CA PHE A 92 -12.69 2.05 -7.03
C PHE A 92 -12.92 2.87 -8.30
N ALA A 93 -14.12 3.42 -8.46
CA ALA A 93 -14.44 4.28 -9.60
C ALA A 93 -13.57 5.53 -9.59
N ALA A 94 -13.40 6.15 -8.42
CA ALA A 94 -12.55 7.31 -8.26
C ALA A 94 -11.09 6.99 -8.55
N LEU A 95 -10.62 5.81 -8.12
CA LEU A 95 -9.26 5.35 -8.38
C LEU A 95 -9.01 5.20 -9.88
N GLN A 96 -9.96 4.60 -10.61
CA GLN A 96 -9.83 4.46 -12.05
C GLN A 96 -9.79 5.82 -12.75
N ARG A 97 -10.64 6.75 -12.32
CA ARG A 97 -10.62 8.13 -12.85
C ARG A 97 -9.32 8.83 -12.53
N GLY A 98 -8.83 8.67 -11.29
CA GLY A 98 -7.56 9.25 -10.86
C GLY A 98 -6.40 8.77 -11.71
N PHE A 99 -6.34 7.47 -11.99
CA PHE A 99 -5.29 6.92 -12.85
C PHE A 99 -5.38 7.49 -14.27
N ARG A 100 -6.59 7.61 -14.83
CA ARG A 100 -6.77 8.22 -16.15
C ARG A 100 -6.29 9.66 -16.16
N ASP A 101 -6.62 10.43 -15.14
CA ASP A 101 -6.23 11.83 -15.03
C ASP A 101 -4.71 11.98 -14.89
N ILE A 102 -4.10 11.11 -14.10
CA ILE A 102 -2.64 11.08 -13.96
C ILE A 102 -1.98 10.77 -15.30
N PHE A 103 -2.47 9.76 -16.01
CA PHE A 103 -1.96 9.42 -17.34
C PHE A 103 -2.08 10.58 -18.31
N LYS A 104 -3.23 11.26 -18.31
CA LYS A 104 -3.43 12.42 -19.17
C LYS A 104 -2.46 13.56 -18.85
N LYS A 105 -2.23 13.81 -17.56
CA LYS A 105 -1.29 14.85 -17.11
C LYS A 105 0.14 14.51 -17.48
N PHE A 106 0.55 13.25 -17.29
CA PHE A 106 1.88 12.80 -17.69
C PHE A 106 2.06 12.89 -19.21
N LYS A 107 1.05 12.49 -19.95
CA LYS A 107 1.08 12.57 -21.42
C LYS A 107 1.21 14.01 -21.88
N LYS A 108 0.55 14.94 -21.21
CA LYS A 108 0.62 16.36 -21.51
C LYS A 108 2.00 16.94 -21.19
N LEU A 109 2.66 16.44 -20.13
CA LEU A 109 4.00 16.89 -19.74
C LEU A 109 5.06 16.47 -20.77
N PHE A 110 4.87 15.34 -21.42
CA PHE A 110 5.85 14.77 -22.35
C PHE A 110 5.51 14.93 -23.82
N SER A 111 4.40 15.58 -24.13
CA SER A 111 4.01 15.83 -25.52
C SER A 111 4.39 17.23 -26.01
#